data_33783f12c0f63ef10aae503d6b95bf26
#
_entry.id   33783f12c0f63ef10aae503d6b95bf26
#
_cell.length_a   1.000
_cell.length_b   1.000
_cell.length_c   1.000
_cell.angle_alpha   90.00
_cell.angle_beta   90.00
_cell.angle_gamma   90.00
#
_symmetry.space_group_name_H-M   'P 1'
#
loop_
_entity.id
_entity.type
_entity.pdbx_description
1 polymer ?
#
loop_
_entity_poly.entity_id
_entity_poly.type
_entity_poly.pdbx_seq_one_letter_code
_entity_poly.pdbx_strand_id
1 'polypeptide(L)'
;MDAQLIALVIAGLGGLGVLVWVLAKLGKALISIAEALAAAAVVVLALRLMIKAVVWALRQVVVHWRTSLTVVALLAWWHWWGWASLAVTVGVVMGGLTGWRLISLVSFDAWAGRHLRSWWLRWRLYAPKLPPWLHACGLGITQDVAPVVVALTPLGRTLGRSQRRGRVRAELPAVLGVRSGASWDEIRVRLVPGQKPEDFDEATRALASARGVARCQVRELTPNVVSIDFQRRNLLTDPVTCPDLTTLANIQGGAVDLRRVWSGRTEYGQDWLVPLAGGHTLVAGATGAGKNSVF
;
A
#
# COMPACT_ATOMS: atom_id res chain seq x y z
N MET A 1 -96.08 -3.50 3.29
CA MET A 1 -94.64 -3.69 3.13
C MET A 1 -94.40 -5.19 3.18
N ASP A 2 -94.10 -5.81 2.02
CA ASP A 2 -94.12 -7.23 1.85
C ASP A 2 -93.11 -7.99 2.60
N ALA A 3 -93.54 -9.01 3.38
CA ALA A 3 -92.63 -9.85 4.20
C ALA A 3 -91.48 -10.46 3.41
N GLN A 4 -91.69 -10.66 2.09
CA GLN A 4 -90.66 -11.12 1.16
C GLN A 4 -89.52 -10.12 0.95
N LEU A 5 -89.81 -8.82 0.95
CA LEU A 5 -88.84 -7.78 0.75
C LEU A 5 -87.92 -7.66 1.98
N ILE A 6 -88.46 -7.82 3.19
CA ILE A 6 -87.75 -7.81 4.44
C ILE A 6 -86.81 -9.05 4.51
N ALA A 7 -87.27 -10.22 4.14
CA ALA A 7 -86.44 -11.44 4.11
C ALA A 7 -85.32 -11.34 3.13
N LEU A 8 -85.46 -10.71 1.99
CA LEU A 8 -84.45 -10.50 0.98
C LEU A 8 -83.38 -9.50 1.43
N VAL A 9 -83.74 -8.46 2.13
CA VAL A 9 -82.83 -7.47 2.73
C VAL A 9 -82.03 -8.12 3.86
N ILE A 10 -82.59 -8.93 4.73
CA ILE A 10 -81.92 -9.64 5.81
C ILE A 10 -80.92 -10.68 5.22
N ALA A 11 -81.30 -11.42 4.20
CA ALA A 11 -80.41 -12.37 3.50
C ALA A 11 -79.26 -11.64 2.83
N GLY A 12 -79.50 -10.49 2.20
CA GLY A 12 -78.45 -9.64 1.58
C GLY A 12 -77.46 -9.09 2.60
N LEU A 13 -77.94 -8.59 3.75
CA LEU A 13 -77.09 -8.10 4.84
C LEU A 13 -76.27 -9.24 5.47
N GLY A 14 -76.84 -10.42 5.64
CA GLY A 14 -76.13 -11.60 6.12
C GLY A 14 -75.00 -12.04 5.14
N GLY A 15 -75.27 -12.03 3.83
CA GLY A 15 -74.28 -12.33 2.81
C GLY A 15 -73.14 -11.33 2.78
N LEU A 16 -73.43 -10.03 2.95
CA LEU A 16 -72.43 -8.98 3.03
C LEU A 16 -71.53 -9.13 4.27
N GLY A 17 -72.11 -9.52 5.42
CA GLY A 17 -71.38 -9.79 6.67
C GLY A 17 -70.40 -10.96 6.51
N VAL A 18 -70.80 -12.05 5.87
CA VAL A 18 -69.96 -13.21 5.58
C VAL A 18 -68.82 -12.81 4.64
N LEU A 19 -69.11 -12.04 3.58
CA LEU A 19 -68.11 -11.57 2.62
C LEU A 19 -67.05 -10.71 3.29
N VAL A 20 -67.45 -9.75 4.14
CA VAL A 20 -66.54 -8.89 4.91
C VAL A 20 -65.69 -9.72 5.86
N TRP A 21 -66.23 -10.72 6.53
CA TRP A 21 -65.50 -11.62 7.41
C TRP A 21 -64.47 -12.47 6.68
N VAL A 22 -64.82 -13.01 5.49
CA VAL A 22 -63.92 -13.79 4.62
C VAL A 22 -62.77 -12.90 4.12
N LEU A 23 -63.07 -11.68 3.66
CA LEU A 23 -62.04 -10.71 3.24
C LEU A 23 -61.11 -10.30 4.37
N ALA A 24 -61.63 -10.10 5.60
CA ALA A 24 -60.80 -9.81 6.76
C ALA A 24 -59.88 -10.97 7.15
N LYS A 25 -60.35 -12.22 7.04
CA LYS A 25 -59.54 -13.42 7.26
C LYS A 25 -58.43 -13.60 6.20
N LEU A 26 -58.78 -13.39 4.93
CA LEU A 26 -57.81 -13.40 3.80
C LEU A 26 -56.77 -12.29 3.97
N GLY A 27 -57.17 -11.08 4.35
CA GLY A 27 -56.27 -9.98 4.62
C GLY A 27 -55.25 -10.31 5.70
N LYS A 28 -55.71 -10.88 6.82
CA LYS A 28 -54.80 -11.32 7.90
C LYS A 28 -53.80 -12.41 7.45
N ALA A 29 -54.27 -13.39 6.68
CA ALA A 29 -53.42 -14.44 6.13
C ALA A 29 -52.34 -13.87 5.19
N LEU A 30 -52.71 -12.92 4.34
CA LEU A 30 -51.76 -12.27 3.43
C LEU A 30 -50.69 -11.44 4.16
N ILE A 31 -51.11 -10.72 5.22
CA ILE A 31 -50.17 -9.98 6.06
C ILE A 31 -49.18 -10.92 6.76
N SER A 32 -49.67 -12.01 7.34
CA SER A 32 -48.83 -13.03 7.98
C SER A 32 -47.81 -13.66 6.99
N ILE A 33 -48.21 -13.95 5.77
CA ILE A 33 -47.31 -14.45 4.72
C ILE A 33 -46.27 -13.39 4.32
N ALA A 34 -46.66 -12.12 4.20
CA ALA A 34 -45.74 -11.03 3.87
C ALA A 34 -44.68 -10.82 4.98
N GLU A 35 -45.09 -10.91 6.25
CA GLU A 35 -44.18 -10.84 7.40
C GLU A 35 -43.19 -12.02 7.41
N ALA A 36 -43.65 -13.23 7.15
CA ALA A 36 -42.80 -14.41 7.07
C ALA A 36 -41.80 -14.31 5.91
N LEU A 37 -42.23 -13.82 4.75
CA LEU A 37 -41.34 -13.58 3.61
C LEU A 37 -40.30 -12.49 3.89
N ALA A 38 -40.70 -11.40 4.58
CA ALA A 38 -39.77 -10.34 4.99
C ALA A 38 -38.73 -10.86 5.99
N ALA A 39 -39.15 -11.66 6.97
CA ALA A 39 -38.24 -12.29 7.92
C ALA A 39 -37.24 -13.24 7.21
N ALA A 40 -37.73 -14.08 6.29
CA ALA A 40 -36.88 -14.94 5.49
C ALA A 40 -35.87 -14.15 4.63
N ALA A 41 -36.29 -13.04 4.04
CA ALA A 41 -35.39 -12.17 3.26
C ALA A 41 -34.29 -11.56 4.12
N VAL A 42 -34.59 -11.13 5.35
CA VAL A 42 -33.61 -10.62 6.30
C VAL A 42 -32.59 -11.70 6.70
N VAL A 43 -33.03 -12.93 6.96
CA VAL A 43 -32.15 -14.06 7.28
C VAL A 43 -31.22 -14.38 6.11
N VAL A 44 -31.76 -14.42 4.88
CA VAL A 44 -30.94 -14.67 3.67
C VAL A 44 -29.93 -13.55 3.45
N LEU A 45 -30.32 -12.29 3.69
CA LEU A 45 -29.39 -11.15 3.60
C LEU A 45 -28.29 -11.25 4.64
N ALA A 46 -28.63 -11.56 5.90
CA ALA A 46 -27.66 -11.73 6.98
C ALA A 46 -26.67 -12.87 6.68
N LEU A 47 -27.17 -14.00 6.18
CA LEU A 47 -26.34 -15.15 5.76
C LEU A 47 -25.37 -14.76 4.62
N ARG A 48 -25.86 -14.05 3.62
CA ARG A 48 -25.02 -13.54 2.52
C ARG A 48 -23.94 -12.59 2.99
N LEU A 49 -24.25 -11.70 3.92
CA LEU A 49 -23.26 -10.77 4.50
C LEU A 49 -22.22 -11.54 5.33
N MET A 50 -22.65 -12.54 6.10
CA MET A 50 -21.74 -13.38 6.88
C MET A 50 -20.80 -14.18 5.98
N ILE A 51 -21.31 -14.79 4.91
CA ILE A 51 -20.47 -15.51 3.93
C ILE A 51 -19.46 -14.56 3.28
N LYS A 52 -19.89 -13.37 2.86
CA LYS A 52 -18.97 -12.36 2.30
C LYS A 52 -17.89 -11.94 3.28
N ALA A 53 -18.25 -11.75 4.55
CA ALA A 53 -17.29 -11.40 5.61
C ALA A 53 -16.27 -12.52 5.85
N VAL A 54 -16.72 -13.78 5.90
CA VAL A 54 -15.84 -14.95 6.05
C VAL A 54 -14.90 -15.10 4.85
N VAL A 55 -15.42 -15.02 3.62
CA VAL A 55 -14.59 -15.09 2.41
C VAL A 55 -13.58 -13.95 2.36
N TRP A 56 -13.99 -12.73 2.73
CA TRP A 56 -13.08 -11.60 2.81
C TRP A 56 -11.97 -11.83 3.87
N ALA A 57 -12.33 -12.31 5.07
CA ALA A 57 -11.39 -12.62 6.12
C ALA A 57 -10.39 -13.72 5.71
N LEU A 58 -10.87 -14.81 5.10
CA LEU A 58 -10.01 -15.87 4.57
C LEU A 58 -9.06 -15.35 3.49
N ARG A 59 -9.55 -14.50 2.59
CA ARG A 59 -8.71 -13.85 1.59
C ARG A 59 -7.62 -12.98 2.23
N GLN A 60 -7.93 -12.23 3.28
CA GLN A 60 -6.95 -11.43 4.02
C GLN A 60 -5.88 -12.32 4.69
N VAL A 61 -6.29 -13.44 5.28
CA VAL A 61 -5.34 -14.41 5.88
C VAL A 61 -4.38 -14.95 4.82
N VAL A 62 -4.88 -15.30 3.63
CA VAL A 62 -4.05 -15.82 2.53
C VAL A 62 -3.12 -14.75 1.97
N VAL A 63 -3.64 -13.55 1.72
CA VAL A 63 -2.85 -12.42 1.17
C VAL A 63 -1.77 -11.98 2.16
N HIS A 64 -2.07 -12.01 3.45
CA HIS A 64 -1.17 -11.59 4.52
C HIS A 64 -0.70 -12.77 5.38
N TRP A 65 -0.44 -13.93 4.77
CA TRP A 65 -0.13 -15.17 5.48
C TRP A 65 1.00 -15.04 6.52
N ARG A 66 2.01 -14.20 6.22
CA ARG A 66 3.13 -13.94 7.16
C ARG A 66 2.67 -13.23 8.43
N THR A 67 1.83 -12.19 8.31
CA THR A 67 1.28 -11.48 9.46
C THR A 67 0.26 -12.33 10.21
N SER A 68 -0.53 -13.13 9.50
CA SER A 68 -1.48 -14.06 10.10
C SER A 68 -0.76 -15.14 10.90
N LEU A 69 0.34 -15.69 10.38
CA LEU A 69 1.18 -16.64 11.12
C LEU A 69 1.77 -16.03 12.39
N THR A 70 2.27 -14.78 12.33
CA THR A 70 2.80 -14.12 13.54
C THR A 70 1.72 -13.89 14.58
N VAL A 71 0.51 -13.49 14.18
CA VAL A 71 -0.62 -13.32 15.09
C VAL A 71 -1.01 -14.65 15.73
N VAL A 72 -1.14 -15.73 14.94
CA VAL A 72 -1.45 -17.07 15.44
C VAL A 72 -0.37 -17.54 16.40
N ALA A 73 0.92 -17.35 16.08
CA ALA A 73 2.02 -17.72 16.96
C ALA A 73 1.99 -16.95 18.29
N LEU A 74 1.68 -15.65 18.26
CA LEU A 74 1.53 -14.84 19.47
C LEU A 74 0.33 -15.26 20.33
N LEU A 75 -0.80 -15.60 19.70
CA LEU A 75 -1.98 -16.12 20.40
C LEU A 75 -1.71 -17.49 21.02
N ALA A 76 -1.03 -18.39 20.29
CA ALA A 76 -0.62 -19.69 20.82
C ALA A 76 0.36 -19.52 21.99
N TRP A 77 1.34 -18.63 21.85
CA TRP A 77 2.26 -18.30 22.93
C TRP A 77 1.51 -17.82 24.16
N TRP A 78 0.59 -16.83 23.98
CA TRP A 78 -0.24 -16.34 25.08
C TRP A 78 -1.05 -17.44 25.74
N HIS A 79 -1.65 -18.33 24.95
CA HIS A 79 -2.47 -19.41 25.47
C HIS A 79 -1.67 -20.41 26.32
N TRP A 80 -0.44 -20.77 25.89
CA TRP A 80 0.37 -21.79 26.57
C TRP A 80 1.24 -21.25 27.70
N TRP A 81 1.83 -20.08 27.55
CA TRP A 81 2.79 -19.51 28.51
C TRP A 81 2.31 -18.26 29.23
N GLY A 82 1.09 -17.77 28.93
CA GLY A 82 0.48 -16.61 29.54
C GLY A 82 1.08 -15.27 29.06
N TRP A 83 0.42 -14.17 29.41
CA TRP A 83 0.81 -12.83 28.98
C TRP A 83 2.14 -12.35 29.60
N ALA A 84 2.47 -12.82 30.81
CA ALA A 84 3.68 -12.42 31.52
C ALA A 84 4.94 -12.86 30.78
N SER A 85 4.99 -14.11 30.30
CA SER A 85 6.12 -14.62 29.49
C SER A 85 6.28 -13.87 28.17
N LEU A 86 5.18 -13.50 27.53
CA LEU A 86 5.19 -12.69 26.30
C LEU A 86 5.75 -11.29 26.59
N ALA A 87 5.31 -10.66 27.69
CA ALA A 87 5.81 -9.35 28.10
C ALA A 87 7.33 -9.37 28.41
N VAL A 88 7.81 -10.40 29.12
CA VAL A 88 9.23 -10.60 29.40
C VAL A 88 10.02 -10.80 28.11
N THR A 89 9.53 -11.65 27.19
CA THR A 89 10.22 -11.90 25.91
C THR A 89 10.30 -10.62 25.07
N VAL A 90 9.20 -9.87 24.96
CA VAL A 90 9.19 -8.59 24.28
C VAL A 90 10.15 -7.62 24.94
N GLY A 91 10.18 -7.55 26.27
CA GLY A 91 11.10 -6.72 27.04
C GLY A 91 12.57 -7.07 26.76
N VAL A 92 12.93 -8.35 26.77
CA VAL A 92 14.28 -8.83 26.46
C VAL A 92 14.67 -8.50 25.02
N VAL A 93 13.78 -8.72 24.05
CA VAL A 93 14.04 -8.39 22.64
C VAL A 93 14.22 -6.87 22.45
N MET A 94 13.35 -6.07 23.03
CA MET A 94 13.46 -4.60 22.95
C MET A 94 14.69 -4.08 23.67
N GLY A 95 15.02 -4.64 24.83
CA GLY A 95 16.25 -4.31 25.57
C GLY A 95 17.50 -4.68 24.79
N GLY A 96 17.52 -5.87 24.18
CA GLY A 96 18.60 -6.32 23.30
C GLY A 96 18.80 -5.43 22.06
N LEU A 97 17.70 -5.08 21.39
CA LEU A 97 17.76 -4.16 20.24
C LEU A 97 18.22 -2.75 20.64
N THR A 98 17.77 -2.26 21.80
CA THR A 98 18.19 -0.96 22.32
C THR A 98 19.66 -0.99 22.72
N GLY A 99 20.10 -2.03 23.42
CA GLY A 99 21.50 -2.23 23.78
C GLY A 99 22.40 -2.31 22.55
N TRP A 100 22.02 -3.11 21.55
CA TRP A 100 22.75 -3.18 20.27
C TRP A 100 22.86 -1.82 19.59
N ARG A 101 21.77 -1.05 19.55
CA ARG A 101 21.77 0.30 18.99
C ARG A 101 22.72 1.23 19.74
N LEU A 102 22.82 1.15 21.07
CA LEU A 102 23.70 1.98 21.88
C LEU A 102 25.18 1.62 21.69
N ILE A 103 25.48 0.31 21.56
CA ILE A 103 26.84 -0.18 21.38
C ILE A 103 27.36 0.12 19.96
N SER A 104 26.56 -0.09 18.94
CA SER A 104 26.95 0.06 17.53
C SER A 104 25.80 0.56 16.66
N LEU A 105 25.71 1.89 16.50
CA LEU A 105 24.73 2.54 15.63
C LEU A 105 24.86 2.10 14.17
N VAL A 106 26.08 1.93 13.68
CA VAL A 106 26.36 1.56 12.28
C VAL A 106 25.90 0.15 11.99
N SER A 107 26.26 -0.81 12.85
CA SER A 107 25.86 -2.21 12.71
C SER A 107 24.34 -2.35 12.85
N PHE A 108 23.75 -1.71 13.87
CA PHE A 108 22.29 -1.72 14.05
C PHE A 108 21.56 -1.14 12.84
N ASP A 109 22.00 0.03 12.31
CA ASP A 109 21.35 0.62 11.14
C ASP A 109 21.48 -0.28 9.91
N ALA A 110 22.64 -0.92 9.71
CA ALA A 110 22.86 -1.80 8.56
C ALA A 110 21.95 -3.03 8.57
N TRP A 111 21.73 -3.66 9.72
CA TRP A 111 21.02 -4.94 9.81
C TRP A 111 19.54 -4.81 10.19
N ALA A 112 19.21 -3.97 11.14
CA ALA A 112 17.86 -3.83 11.67
C ALA A 112 17.22 -2.47 11.34
N GLY A 113 17.95 -1.37 11.56
CA GLY A 113 17.42 -0.01 11.47
C GLY A 113 16.88 0.34 10.09
N ARG A 114 17.59 -0.04 9.02
CA ARG A 114 17.16 0.20 7.63
C ARG A 114 15.87 -0.56 7.30
N HIS A 115 15.75 -1.81 7.76
CA HIS A 115 14.55 -2.63 7.50
C HIS A 115 13.33 -2.10 8.25
N LEU A 116 13.49 -1.77 9.54
CA LEU A 116 12.42 -1.18 10.35
C LEU A 116 11.98 0.18 9.78
N ARG A 117 12.94 1.03 9.40
CA ARG A 117 12.67 2.33 8.78
C ARG A 117 11.98 2.17 7.43
N SER A 118 12.41 1.22 6.58
CA SER A 118 11.77 0.93 5.30
C SER A 118 10.32 0.50 5.48
N TRP A 119 10.06 -0.39 6.42
CA TRP A 119 8.72 -0.85 6.75
C TRP A 119 7.86 0.30 7.28
N TRP A 120 8.37 1.08 8.24
CA TRP A 120 7.67 2.23 8.82
C TRP A 120 7.33 3.28 7.75
N LEU A 121 8.32 3.69 6.94
CA LEU A 121 8.14 4.69 5.90
C LEU A 121 7.16 4.22 4.82
N ARG A 122 7.20 2.95 4.46
CA ARG A 122 6.25 2.37 3.51
C ARG A 122 4.81 2.61 3.96
N TRP A 123 4.47 2.24 5.19
CA TRP A 123 3.08 2.28 5.66
C TRP A 123 2.64 3.65 6.15
N ARG A 124 3.51 4.40 6.81
CA ARG A 124 3.17 5.68 7.41
C ARG A 124 3.22 6.84 6.42
N LEU A 125 4.12 6.80 5.46
CA LEU A 125 4.42 7.93 4.59
C LEU A 125 4.09 7.62 3.13
N TYR A 126 4.76 6.63 2.53
CA TYR A 126 4.71 6.45 1.08
C TYR A 126 3.42 5.79 0.60
N ALA A 127 2.88 4.78 1.29
CA ALA A 127 1.63 4.15 0.87
C ALA A 127 0.44 5.14 0.85
N PRO A 128 0.22 6.01 1.86
CA PRO A 128 -0.88 6.97 1.83
C PRO A 128 -0.59 8.24 1.03
N LYS A 129 0.66 8.74 1.01
CA LYS A 129 0.98 10.07 0.47
C LYS A 129 1.55 10.06 -0.94
N LEU A 130 2.19 8.98 -1.38
CA LEU A 130 2.78 8.94 -2.72
C LEU A 130 1.73 9.00 -3.84
N PRO A 131 0.58 8.28 -3.77
CA PRO A 131 -0.43 8.38 -4.80
C PRO A 131 -0.95 9.80 -5.06
N PRO A 132 -1.33 10.60 -4.04
CA PRO A 132 -1.72 12.00 -4.27
C PRO A 132 -0.57 12.87 -4.80
N TRP A 133 0.70 12.62 -4.42
CA TRP A 133 1.83 13.35 -4.99
C TRP A 133 2.01 13.04 -6.48
N LEU A 134 1.95 11.77 -6.87
CA LEU A 134 2.02 11.37 -8.27
C LEU A 134 0.88 11.99 -9.08
N HIS A 135 -0.33 12.01 -8.54
CA HIS A 135 -1.47 12.65 -9.18
C HIS A 135 -1.27 14.16 -9.33
N ALA A 136 -0.78 14.84 -8.29
CA ALA A 136 -0.50 16.29 -8.32
C ALA A 136 0.62 16.65 -9.30
N CYS A 137 1.58 15.75 -9.54
CA CYS A 137 2.64 15.91 -10.52
C CYS A 137 2.23 15.51 -11.96
N GLY A 138 0.94 15.17 -12.19
CA GLY A 138 0.47 14.78 -13.51
C GLY A 138 0.85 13.35 -13.93
N LEU A 139 1.40 12.55 -13.03
CA LEU A 139 1.84 11.17 -13.29
C LEU A 139 0.71 10.13 -13.17
N GLY A 140 -0.52 10.52 -13.45
CA GLY A 140 -1.68 9.65 -13.52
C GLY A 140 -2.22 9.58 -14.94
N ILE A 141 -2.55 8.39 -15.43
CA ILE A 141 -3.26 8.23 -16.70
C ILE A 141 -4.76 8.24 -16.40
N THR A 142 -5.46 9.20 -16.99
CA THR A 142 -6.92 9.23 -16.95
C THR A 142 -7.46 8.31 -18.05
N GLN A 143 -7.99 7.15 -17.66
CA GLN A 143 -8.74 6.33 -18.60
C GLN A 143 -10.21 6.70 -18.54
N ASP A 144 -10.75 7.11 -19.67
CA ASP A 144 -12.19 7.21 -19.86
C ASP A 144 -12.77 5.79 -19.88
N VAL A 145 -13.26 5.35 -18.74
CA VAL A 145 -13.99 4.08 -18.68
C VAL A 145 -15.33 4.30 -19.37
N ALA A 146 -15.45 3.85 -20.60
CA ALA A 146 -16.72 3.83 -21.30
C ALA A 146 -17.77 3.15 -20.40
N PRO A 147 -18.98 3.71 -20.24
CA PRO A 147 -20.00 3.10 -19.40
C PRO A 147 -20.37 1.74 -19.98
N VAL A 148 -20.05 0.67 -19.25
CA VAL A 148 -20.55 -0.67 -19.58
C VAL A 148 -22.05 -0.64 -19.35
N VAL A 149 -22.81 -0.54 -20.43
CA VAL A 149 -24.27 -0.70 -20.43
C VAL A 149 -24.56 -2.18 -20.27
N VAL A 150 -24.70 -2.64 -19.03
CA VAL A 150 -25.21 -3.97 -18.76
C VAL A 150 -26.73 -3.91 -18.96
N ALA A 151 -27.20 -4.36 -20.13
CA ALA A 151 -28.60 -4.58 -20.39
C ALA A 151 -29.08 -5.81 -19.58
N LEU A 152 -29.57 -5.56 -18.37
CA LEU A 152 -30.15 -6.56 -17.48
C LEU A 152 -31.67 -6.53 -17.58
N THR A 153 -32.25 -6.85 -18.74
CA THR A 153 -33.66 -7.23 -18.79
C THR A 153 -33.93 -8.15 -19.96
N PRO A 154 -34.53 -9.35 -19.72
CA PRO A 154 -34.98 -10.25 -20.81
C PRO A 154 -36.23 -9.75 -21.53
N LEU A 155 -36.74 -8.59 -21.21
CA LEU A 155 -37.92 -7.96 -21.80
C LEU A 155 -37.59 -6.56 -22.31
N GLY A 156 -36.91 -6.44 -23.42
CA GLY A 156 -36.70 -5.33 -24.34
C GLY A 156 -37.29 -3.93 -24.06
N ARG A 157 -37.46 -3.50 -22.82
CA ARG A 157 -37.86 -2.14 -22.45
C ARG A 157 -36.62 -1.34 -22.02
N THR A 158 -36.22 -0.45 -22.89
CA THR A 158 -35.25 0.63 -22.61
C THR A 158 -35.80 1.54 -21.50
N LEU A 159 -35.56 1.21 -20.26
CA LEU A 159 -35.73 2.16 -19.16
C LEU A 159 -34.58 3.15 -19.22
N GLY A 160 -34.95 4.40 -19.36
CA GLY A 160 -34.20 5.64 -19.41
C GLY A 160 -32.67 5.57 -19.29
N ARG A 161 -32.02 6.10 -20.29
CA ARG A 161 -30.59 6.38 -20.38
C ARG A 161 -30.16 7.22 -19.19
N SER A 162 -29.88 6.58 -18.06
CA SER A 162 -29.16 7.22 -16.97
C SER A 162 -27.75 7.47 -17.50
N GLN A 163 -27.51 8.66 -17.94
CA GLN A 163 -26.17 9.20 -18.23
C GLN A 163 -25.41 9.26 -16.90
N ARG A 164 -24.96 8.10 -16.38
CA ARG A 164 -23.91 8.12 -15.38
C ARG A 164 -22.68 8.69 -16.08
N ARG A 165 -22.37 9.95 -15.76
CA ARG A 165 -21.08 10.58 -16.08
C ARG A 165 -20.01 9.54 -15.90
N GLY A 166 -19.29 9.19 -16.97
CA GLY A 166 -18.17 8.25 -16.92
C GLY A 166 -17.27 8.67 -15.74
N ARG A 167 -17.09 7.75 -14.80
CA ARG A 167 -16.20 8.01 -13.68
C ARG A 167 -14.79 7.94 -14.28
N VAL A 168 -14.22 9.09 -14.54
CA VAL A 168 -12.81 9.22 -14.90
C VAL A 168 -12.01 8.60 -13.75
N ARG A 169 -11.47 7.42 -13.96
CA ARG A 169 -10.63 6.75 -12.98
C ARG A 169 -9.18 7.04 -13.35
N ALA A 170 -8.53 7.88 -12.58
CA ALA A 170 -7.08 8.05 -12.71
C ALA A 170 -6.42 6.74 -12.27
N GLU A 171 -5.75 6.07 -13.19
CA GLU A 171 -4.88 4.93 -12.87
C GLU A 171 -3.51 5.47 -12.48
N LEU A 172 -3.09 5.16 -11.25
CA LEU A 172 -1.83 5.63 -10.68
C LEU A 172 -0.80 4.51 -10.64
N PRO A 173 0.48 4.83 -10.77
CA PRO A 173 1.57 3.87 -10.63
C PRO A 173 1.54 3.15 -9.29
N ALA A 174 1.79 1.84 -9.32
CA ALA A 174 1.70 0.98 -8.14
C ALA A 174 3.03 0.92 -7.38
N VAL A 175 3.00 1.17 -6.07
CA VAL A 175 4.18 1.06 -5.19
C VAL A 175 4.50 -0.42 -4.95
N LEU A 176 5.62 -0.90 -5.48
CA LEU A 176 6.10 -2.26 -5.31
C LEU A 176 6.82 -2.44 -3.97
N GLY A 177 7.65 -1.48 -3.58
CA GLY A 177 8.43 -1.56 -2.38
C GLY A 177 9.09 -0.24 -2.01
N VAL A 178 9.53 -0.15 -0.75
CA VAL A 178 10.30 0.97 -0.22
C VAL A 178 11.54 0.41 0.45
N ARG A 179 12.69 0.97 0.16
CA ARG A 179 13.98 0.67 0.79
C ARG A 179 14.59 1.96 1.31
N SER A 180 14.92 2.01 2.59
CA SER A 180 15.58 3.17 3.19
C SER A 180 17.05 2.89 3.35
N GLY A 181 17.88 3.64 2.64
CA GLY A 181 19.32 3.62 2.73
C GLY A 181 19.87 4.51 3.87
N ALA A 182 21.16 4.78 3.86
CA ALA A 182 21.79 5.69 4.82
C ALA A 182 21.33 7.15 4.61
N SER A 183 21.23 7.59 3.35
CA SER A 183 20.90 8.97 2.95
C SER A 183 19.65 9.05 2.08
N TRP A 184 19.34 8.01 1.32
CA TRP A 184 18.24 7.98 0.34
C TRP A 184 17.14 7.00 0.74
N ASP A 185 15.90 7.36 0.42
CA ASP A 185 14.75 6.47 0.45
C ASP A 185 14.40 6.12 -1.00
N GLU A 186 14.54 4.86 -1.36
CA GLU A 186 14.27 4.31 -2.70
C GLU A 186 12.87 3.73 -2.73
N ILE A 187 12.02 4.24 -3.62
CA ILE A 187 10.65 3.77 -3.81
C ILE A 187 10.52 3.15 -5.19
N ARG A 188 10.32 1.85 -5.25
CA ARG A 188 10.08 1.14 -6.51
C ARG A 188 8.62 1.25 -6.90
N VAL A 189 8.40 1.75 -8.10
CA VAL A 189 7.06 2.04 -8.62
C VAL A 189 6.91 1.34 -9.97
N ARG A 190 5.80 0.63 -10.16
CA ARG A 190 5.44 0.04 -11.46
C ARG A 190 4.68 1.07 -12.26
N LEU A 191 5.14 1.33 -13.48
CA LEU A 191 4.50 2.21 -14.43
C LEU A 191 3.14 1.66 -14.87
N VAL A 192 2.23 2.57 -15.17
CA VAL A 192 0.96 2.24 -15.84
C VAL A 192 1.23 2.13 -17.34
N PRO A 193 0.56 1.22 -18.07
CA PRO A 193 0.69 1.15 -19.52
C PRO A 193 0.47 2.53 -20.18
N GLY A 194 1.44 2.96 -21.00
CA GLY A 194 1.44 4.27 -21.65
C GLY A 194 2.28 5.35 -20.96
N GLN A 195 2.83 5.08 -19.76
CA GLN A 195 3.81 5.95 -19.11
C GLN A 195 5.23 5.58 -19.54
N LYS A 196 6.09 6.59 -19.55
CA LYS A 196 7.52 6.44 -19.82
C LYS A 196 8.35 6.82 -18.59
N PRO A 197 9.55 6.23 -18.40
CA PRO A 197 10.45 6.62 -17.32
C PRO A 197 10.81 8.11 -17.33
N GLU A 198 10.91 8.72 -18.53
CA GLU A 198 11.24 10.13 -18.74
C GLU A 198 10.20 11.06 -18.12
N ASP A 199 8.91 10.68 -18.12
CA ASP A 199 7.83 11.47 -17.51
C ASP A 199 8.09 11.69 -16.00
N PHE A 200 8.71 10.68 -15.36
CA PHE A 200 9.07 10.74 -13.94
C PHE A 200 10.33 11.57 -13.69
N ASP A 201 11.27 11.58 -14.64
CA ASP A 201 12.48 12.38 -14.57
C ASP A 201 12.13 13.88 -14.63
N GLU A 202 11.23 14.28 -15.53
CA GLU A 202 10.73 15.64 -15.62
C GLU A 202 10.02 16.10 -14.32
N ALA A 203 9.33 15.17 -13.64
CA ALA A 203 8.59 15.47 -12.41
C ALA A 203 9.47 15.47 -11.14
N THR A 204 10.77 15.18 -11.20
CA THR A 204 11.65 15.03 -10.02
C THR A 204 11.63 16.23 -9.09
N ARG A 205 11.65 17.46 -9.62
CA ARG A 205 11.61 18.69 -8.80
C ARG A 205 10.28 18.84 -8.07
N ALA A 206 9.17 18.55 -8.75
CA ALA A 206 7.83 18.62 -8.16
C ALA A 206 7.67 17.53 -7.07
N LEU A 207 8.19 16.33 -7.31
CA LEU A 207 8.19 15.24 -6.33
C LEU A 207 9.07 15.58 -5.12
N ALA A 208 10.25 16.18 -5.31
CA ALA A 208 11.11 16.64 -4.21
C ALA A 208 10.38 17.67 -3.34
N SER A 209 9.72 18.65 -3.96
CA SER A 209 8.91 19.65 -3.28
C SER A 209 7.73 19.03 -2.53
N ALA A 210 6.98 18.11 -3.14
CA ALA A 210 5.85 17.41 -2.52
C ALA A 210 6.26 16.60 -1.30
N ARG A 211 7.47 16.00 -1.34
CA ARG A 211 8.04 15.27 -0.21
C ARG A 211 8.65 16.17 0.85
N GLY A 212 9.05 17.41 0.50
CA GLY A 212 9.77 18.34 1.35
C GLY A 212 11.25 17.94 1.54
N VAL A 213 11.92 17.51 0.46
CA VAL A 213 13.35 17.16 0.45
C VAL A 213 14.12 17.99 -0.56
N ALA A 214 15.43 18.11 -0.36
CA ALA A 214 16.28 18.93 -1.22
C ALA A 214 16.44 18.34 -2.63
N ARG A 215 16.51 17.01 -2.75
CA ARG A 215 16.76 16.33 -4.02
C ARG A 215 15.89 15.08 -4.16
N CYS A 216 15.44 14.88 -5.39
CA CYS A 216 14.81 13.66 -5.87
C CYS A 216 15.50 13.27 -7.17
N GLN A 217 15.69 11.99 -7.38
CA GLN A 217 16.17 11.43 -8.65
C GLN A 217 15.34 10.22 -9.02
N VAL A 218 15.26 9.94 -10.30
CA VAL A 218 14.58 8.77 -10.84
C VAL A 218 15.60 7.89 -11.54
N ARG A 219 15.49 6.59 -11.33
CA ARG A 219 16.34 5.59 -12.00
C ARG A 219 15.46 4.53 -12.62
N GLU A 220 15.65 4.27 -13.87
CA GLU A 220 15.03 3.13 -14.53
C GLU A 220 15.68 1.83 -14.01
N LEU A 221 14.86 0.89 -13.54
CA LEU A 221 15.28 -0.44 -13.11
C LEU A 221 14.98 -1.49 -14.17
N THR A 222 13.80 -1.36 -14.76
CA THR A 222 13.33 -2.17 -15.88
C THR A 222 12.38 -1.30 -16.71
N PRO A 223 12.06 -1.64 -17.96
CA PRO A 223 11.21 -0.82 -18.83
C PRO A 223 9.85 -0.43 -18.23
N ASN A 224 9.37 -1.16 -17.23
CA ASN A 224 8.08 -0.91 -16.58
C ASN A 224 8.20 -0.61 -15.07
N VAL A 225 9.43 -0.47 -14.53
CA VAL A 225 9.66 -0.18 -13.11
C VAL A 225 10.72 0.89 -12.96
N VAL A 226 10.37 1.96 -12.27
CA VAL A 226 11.29 3.03 -11.91
C VAL A 226 11.52 3.05 -10.40
N SER A 227 12.70 3.50 -10.00
CA SER A 227 13.01 3.85 -8.61
C SER A 227 12.96 5.36 -8.46
N ILE A 228 12.10 5.85 -7.60
CA ILE A 228 12.06 7.26 -7.18
C ILE A 228 12.84 7.35 -5.88
N ASP A 229 13.95 8.06 -5.91
CA ASP A 229 14.89 8.15 -4.80
C ASP A 229 14.83 9.55 -4.19
N PHE A 230 14.41 9.66 -2.91
CA PHE A 230 14.34 10.90 -2.16
C PHE A 230 15.52 11.03 -1.22
N GLN A 231 16.26 12.12 -1.31
CA GLN A 231 17.37 12.41 -0.42
C GLN A 231 16.87 12.83 0.97
N ARG A 232 17.04 11.94 1.94
CA ARG A 232 16.63 12.18 3.33
C ARG A 232 17.70 12.93 4.13
N ARG A 233 18.96 12.65 3.87
CA ARG A 233 20.12 13.28 4.49
C ARG A 233 21.19 13.53 3.45
N ASN A 234 21.94 14.61 3.60
CA ASN A 234 23.16 14.81 2.86
C ASN A 234 24.33 14.27 3.72
N LEU A 235 25.00 13.23 3.25
CA LEU A 235 26.16 12.64 3.95
C LEU A 235 27.50 13.24 3.48
N LEU A 236 27.47 14.08 2.44
CA LEU A 236 28.66 14.70 1.88
C LEU A 236 28.89 16.12 2.42
N THR A 237 28.30 16.47 3.56
CA THR A 237 28.50 17.77 4.21
C THR A 237 29.78 17.80 5.04
N ASP A 238 30.17 16.63 5.57
CA ASP A 238 31.36 16.53 6.42
C ASP A 238 32.60 16.19 5.59
N PRO A 239 33.75 16.75 5.91
CA PRO A 239 35.03 16.39 5.27
C PRO A 239 35.26 14.88 5.40
N VAL A 240 35.60 14.24 4.31
CA VAL A 240 36.00 12.83 4.32
C VAL A 240 37.51 12.78 4.49
N THR A 241 37.96 12.32 5.67
CA THR A 241 39.38 12.16 5.93
C THR A 241 39.98 11.04 5.11
N CYS A 242 41.09 11.29 4.45
CA CYS A 242 41.84 10.26 3.75
C CYS A 242 42.31 9.18 4.77
N PRO A 243 42.13 7.88 4.46
CA PRO A 243 42.67 6.83 5.31
C PRO A 243 44.22 6.92 5.36
N ASP A 244 44.77 6.57 6.52
CA ASP A 244 46.21 6.53 6.66
C ASP A 244 46.81 5.46 5.75
N LEU A 245 47.69 5.89 4.83
CA LEU A 245 48.37 5.01 3.88
C LEU A 245 49.22 3.95 4.56
N THR A 246 49.76 4.25 5.73
CA THR A 246 50.54 3.29 6.51
C THR A 246 49.72 2.15 7.04
N THR A 247 48.47 2.43 7.44
CA THR A 247 47.49 1.40 7.84
C THR A 247 47.08 0.52 6.69
N LEU A 248 46.83 1.08 5.50
CA LEU A 248 46.52 0.34 4.28
C LEU A 248 47.65 -0.56 3.82
N ALA A 249 48.89 -0.07 3.84
CA ALA A 249 50.06 -0.84 3.49
C ALA A 249 50.31 -2.03 4.47
N ASN A 250 50.07 -1.83 5.75
CA ASN A 250 50.21 -2.88 6.76
C ASN A 250 49.14 -4.00 6.63
N ILE A 251 47.92 -3.64 6.29
CA ILE A 251 46.81 -4.62 6.10
C ILE A 251 47.07 -5.52 4.91
N GLN A 252 47.74 -5.03 3.87
CA GLN A 252 47.92 -5.75 2.59
C GLN A 252 49.34 -6.31 2.40
N GLY A 253 50.11 -6.41 3.45
CA GLY A 253 51.50 -6.94 3.35
C GLY A 253 52.41 -6.13 2.42
N GLY A 254 52.20 -4.82 2.31
CA GLY A 254 52.97 -3.91 1.48
C GLY A 254 52.52 -3.78 0.01
N ALA A 255 51.55 -4.56 -0.44
CA ALA A 255 50.99 -4.46 -1.79
C ALA A 255 49.63 -3.72 -1.78
N VAL A 256 49.55 -2.59 -2.47
CA VAL A 256 48.29 -1.85 -2.66
C VAL A 256 47.52 -2.47 -3.82
N ASP A 257 46.26 -2.84 -3.58
CA ASP A 257 45.36 -3.33 -4.66
C ASP A 257 44.88 -2.16 -5.52
N LEU A 258 45.56 -1.93 -6.63
CA LEU A 258 45.19 -0.88 -7.59
C LEU A 258 43.89 -1.12 -8.33
N ARG A 259 43.22 -2.26 -8.13
CA ARG A 259 41.89 -2.52 -8.70
C ARG A 259 40.76 -1.99 -7.82
N ARG A 260 41.06 -1.62 -6.56
CA ARG A 260 40.07 -1.18 -5.58
C ARG A 260 40.63 -0.08 -4.68
N VAL A 261 41.11 1.00 -5.29
CA VAL A 261 41.66 2.14 -4.53
C VAL A 261 40.52 2.95 -3.94
N TRP A 262 40.53 3.08 -2.63
CA TRP A 262 39.57 3.91 -1.92
C TRP A 262 39.80 5.41 -2.25
N SER A 263 38.76 6.05 -2.82
CA SER A 263 38.83 7.43 -3.30
C SER A 263 37.86 8.36 -2.57
N GLY A 264 37.05 7.83 -1.63
CA GLY A 264 36.12 8.63 -0.87
C GLY A 264 34.85 7.88 -0.48
N ARG A 265 33.76 8.63 -0.31
CA ARG A 265 32.43 8.09 -0.02
C ARG A 265 31.43 8.55 -1.06
N THR A 266 30.55 7.64 -1.45
CA THR A 266 29.40 7.97 -2.29
C THR A 266 28.31 8.70 -1.47
N GLU A 267 27.41 9.40 -2.15
CA GLU A 267 26.23 10.00 -1.52
C GLU A 267 25.29 8.98 -0.85
N TYR A 268 25.43 7.69 -1.16
CA TYR A 268 24.72 6.59 -0.50
C TYR A 268 25.40 6.12 0.80
N GLY A 269 26.53 6.72 1.18
CA GLY A 269 27.31 6.37 2.36
C GLY A 269 28.14 5.09 2.20
N GLN A 270 28.37 4.66 0.96
CA GLN A 270 29.26 3.53 0.63
C GLN A 270 30.65 4.06 0.30
N ASP A 271 31.66 3.22 0.45
CA ASP A 271 32.99 3.54 0.01
C ASP A 271 33.05 3.64 -1.52
N TRP A 272 33.67 4.68 -2.02
CA TRP A 272 33.93 4.88 -3.42
C TRP A 272 35.29 4.29 -3.77
N LEU A 273 35.26 3.13 -4.44
CA LEU A 273 36.44 2.40 -4.86
C LEU A 273 36.66 2.59 -6.36
N VAL A 274 37.82 3.09 -6.75
CA VAL A 274 38.18 3.35 -8.13
C VAL A 274 39.21 2.32 -8.61
N PRO A 275 38.98 1.62 -9.73
CA PRO A 275 39.98 0.76 -10.32
C PRO A 275 41.00 1.60 -11.11
N LEU A 276 42.23 1.70 -10.63
CA LEU A 276 43.33 2.38 -11.31
C LEU A 276 44.12 1.42 -12.25
N ALA A 277 44.19 0.12 -11.92
CA ALA A 277 44.81 -0.88 -12.72
C ALA A 277 43.86 -1.50 -13.75
N GLY A 278 44.26 -1.52 -15.01
CA GLY A 278 43.51 -2.15 -16.09
C GLY A 278 42.37 -1.31 -16.68
N GLY A 279 42.30 -0.01 -16.37
CA GLY A 279 41.30 0.91 -16.88
C GLY A 279 41.80 2.35 -17.01
N HIS A 280 40.98 3.17 -17.67
CA HIS A 280 41.17 4.63 -17.71
C HIS A 280 40.16 5.30 -16.85
N THR A 281 40.61 6.20 -15.96
CA THR A 281 39.73 6.98 -15.08
C THR A 281 39.77 8.45 -15.50
N LEU A 282 38.60 8.97 -15.94
CA LEU A 282 38.45 10.39 -16.25
C LEU A 282 37.83 11.10 -15.04
N VAL A 283 38.54 12.07 -14.50
CA VAL A 283 38.03 12.97 -13.45
C VAL A 283 37.68 14.32 -14.07
N ALA A 284 36.39 14.61 -14.18
CA ALA A 284 35.89 15.88 -14.69
C ALA A 284 35.25 16.70 -13.56
N GLY A 285 35.42 18.01 -13.64
CA GLY A 285 34.81 18.95 -12.68
C GLY A 285 35.19 20.39 -12.98
N ALA A 286 34.42 21.33 -12.42
CA ALA A 286 34.71 22.76 -12.53
C ALA A 286 36.05 23.13 -11.85
N THR A 287 36.59 24.30 -12.19
CA THR A 287 37.77 24.86 -11.53
C THR A 287 37.49 25.03 -10.04
N GLY A 288 38.41 24.61 -9.17
CA GLY A 288 38.23 24.65 -7.71
C GLY A 288 37.40 23.51 -7.10
N ALA A 289 36.90 22.57 -7.90
CA ALA A 289 36.12 21.43 -7.41
C ALA A 289 36.95 20.31 -6.77
N GLY A 290 38.23 20.53 -6.51
CA GLY A 290 39.11 19.57 -5.82
C GLY A 290 39.51 18.37 -6.68
N LYS A 291 39.53 18.47 -8.03
CA LYS A 291 39.90 17.39 -8.93
C LYS A 291 41.28 16.76 -8.61
N ASN A 292 42.23 17.59 -8.22
CA ASN A 292 43.59 17.16 -7.93
C ASN A 292 43.80 16.53 -6.54
N SER A 293 42.79 16.59 -5.67
CA SER A 293 42.83 15.98 -4.33
C SER A 293 42.41 14.50 -4.31
N VAL A 294 42.05 13.95 -5.46
CA VAL A 294 41.65 12.53 -5.59
C VAL A 294 42.86 11.64 -5.83
N PHE A 295 43.99 12.20 -6.32
CA PHE A 295 45.21 11.47 -6.69
C PHE A 295 46.40 11.92 -5.83
#